data_04d6d38c03734337f842359086bf8699
#
_entry.id   04d6d38c03734337f842359086bf8699
#
_cell.length_a   1.000
_cell.length_b   1.000
_cell.length_c   1.000
_cell.angle_alpha   90.00
_cell.angle_beta   90.00
_cell.angle_gamma   90.00
#
_symmetry.space_group_name_H-M   'P 1'
#
loop_
_entity.id
_entity.type
_entity.pdbx_description
1 polymer ?
#
loop_
_entity_poly.entity_id
_entity_poly.type
_entity_poly.pdbx_seq_one_letter_code
_entity_poly.pdbx_strand_id
1 'polypeptide(L)'
;ACNKNILYLVPNKEKCDSLGIRTDFLHLETNVYVSAFNTSVSSFENGYYNYVELFLSKMQEPEEDLSAFTNLCLAHASYMEGKEFIPFFDSLVSLFQLPKEQNYMNLIGITGELLFVEFMYKEYGIDISPFWHSEGSASKLDFVCPHANFEVKTTINDSLSFTIKHNQL
;
A
#
# COMPACT_ATOMS: atom_id res chain seq x y z
N ALA A 1 -17.20 -23.60 9.43
CA ALA A 1 -16.09 -22.64 9.52
C ALA A 1 -16.69 -21.25 9.43
N CYS A 2 -16.50 -20.41 10.43
CA CYS A 2 -16.94 -19.03 10.40
C CYS A 2 -16.01 -18.29 9.44
N ASN A 3 -16.53 -17.82 8.29
CA ASN A 3 -15.77 -16.93 7.42
C ASN A 3 -15.58 -15.60 8.14
N LYS A 4 -14.42 -15.42 8.73
CA LYS A 4 -14.06 -14.15 9.39
C LYS A 4 -13.58 -13.19 8.33
N ASN A 5 -14.46 -12.32 7.86
CA ASN A 5 -14.08 -11.20 7.02
C ASN A 5 -13.85 -9.97 7.91
N ILE A 6 -12.95 -9.11 7.50
CA ILE A 6 -12.66 -7.86 8.19
C ILE A 6 -13.16 -6.70 7.34
N LEU A 7 -13.89 -5.80 7.96
CA LEU A 7 -14.47 -4.63 7.31
C LEU A 7 -13.78 -3.35 7.82
N TYR A 8 -13.32 -2.53 6.90
CA TYR A 8 -12.94 -1.16 7.15
C TYR A 8 -14.03 -0.22 6.61
N LEU A 9 -14.64 0.55 7.48
CA LEU A 9 -15.78 1.41 7.18
C LEU A 9 -15.37 2.88 7.32
N VAL A 10 -15.65 3.68 6.30
CA VAL A 10 -15.44 5.12 6.31
C VAL A 10 -16.78 5.82 6.12
N PRO A 11 -17.21 6.71 7.04
CA PRO A 11 -18.45 7.45 6.88
C PRO A 11 -18.45 8.24 5.57
N ASN A 12 -19.52 8.13 4.81
CA ASN A 12 -19.70 8.89 3.59
C ASN A 12 -20.57 10.11 3.89
N LYS A 13 -19.98 11.30 3.85
CA LYS A 13 -20.67 12.57 4.12
C LYS A 13 -21.40 13.13 2.88
N GLU A 14 -21.03 12.67 1.71
CA GLU A 14 -21.58 13.12 0.44
C GLU A 14 -22.26 11.95 -0.27
N LYS A 15 -23.49 12.15 -0.71
CA LYS A 15 -24.19 11.14 -1.48
C LYS A 15 -23.54 11.09 -2.87
N CYS A 16 -22.81 10.02 -3.13
CA CYS A 16 -22.19 9.73 -4.43
C CYS A 16 -22.85 8.48 -5.05
N ASP A 17 -22.51 8.22 -6.30
CA ASP A 17 -22.94 6.99 -6.97
C ASP A 17 -22.35 5.76 -6.27
N SER A 18 -23.12 4.68 -6.23
CA SER A 18 -22.66 3.40 -5.69
C SER A 18 -21.70 2.76 -6.68
N LEU A 19 -20.53 2.39 -6.20
CA LEU A 19 -19.51 1.65 -6.94
C LEU A 19 -19.16 0.39 -6.17
N GLY A 20 -19.17 -0.76 -6.85
CA GLY A 20 -18.72 -2.04 -6.31
C GLY A 20 -17.55 -2.57 -7.12
N ILE A 21 -16.43 -2.90 -6.46
CA ILE A 21 -15.25 -3.53 -7.07
C ILE A 21 -14.89 -4.74 -6.21
N ARG A 22 -14.69 -5.90 -6.86
CA ARG A 22 -14.35 -7.12 -6.17
C ARG A 22 -13.15 -7.80 -6.81
N THR A 23 -12.22 -8.22 -5.97
CA THR A 23 -11.11 -9.12 -6.31
C THR A 23 -11.27 -10.45 -5.57
N ASP A 24 -10.30 -11.36 -5.71
CA ASP A 24 -10.35 -12.65 -5.03
C ASP A 24 -10.28 -12.53 -3.50
N PHE A 25 -9.67 -11.46 -2.98
CA PHE A 25 -9.36 -11.27 -1.56
C PHE A 25 -9.86 -9.94 -0.97
N LEU A 26 -10.26 -8.97 -1.82
CA LEU A 26 -10.82 -7.68 -1.40
C LEU A 26 -12.13 -7.38 -2.10
N HIS A 27 -13.03 -6.72 -1.38
CA HIS A 27 -14.27 -6.17 -1.90
C HIS A 27 -14.42 -4.73 -1.43
N LEU A 28 -14.56 -3.80 -2.36
CA LEU A 28 -14.91 -2.42 -2.09
C LEU A 28 -16.37 -2.18 -2.50
N GLU A 29 -17.07 -1.45 -1.66
CA GLU A 29 -18.39 -0.90 -2.02
C GLU A 29 -18.53 0.51 -1.45
N THR A 30 -19.09 1.43 -2.24
CA THR A 30 -19.29 2.81 -1.83
C THR A 30 -20.77 3.12 -1.65
N ASN A 31 -21.07 4.09 -0.82
CA ASN A 31 -22.41 4.62 -0.58
C ASN A 31 -23.43 3.55 -0.10
N VAL A 32 -23.00 2.66 0.77
CA VAL A 32 -23.82 1.59 1.34
C VAL A 32 -24.45 2.06 2.65
N TYR A 33 -25.75 1.92 2.78
CA TYR A 33 -26.43 2.19 4.03
C TYR A 33 -26.20 1.07 5.04
N VAL A 34 -25.56 1.39 6.14
CA VAL A 34 -25.29 0.45 7.25
C VAL A 34 -26.11 0.86 8.46
N SER A 35 -26.78 -0.10 9.09
CA SER A 35 -27.57 0.11 10.30
C SER A 35 -26.95 -0.62 11.49
N ALA A 36 -27.21 -0.13 12.69
CA ALA A 36 -26.73 -0.72 13.94
C ALA A 36 -27.17 -2.18 14.14
N PHE A 37 -28.24 -2.60 13.49
CA PHE A 37 -28.72 -3.98 13.54
C PHE A 37 -27.80 -4.97 12.82
N ASN A 38 -26.94 -4.49 11.91
CA ASN A 38 -26.01 -5.30 11.14
C ASN A 38 -24.62 -5.38 11.81
N THR A 39 -24.43 -4.73 12.95
CA THR A 39 -23.15 -4.70 13.63
C THR A 39 -23.28 -5.11 15.08
N SER A 40 -22.23 -5.71 15.64
CA SER A 40 -22.11 -6.00 17.06
C SER A 40 -21.51 -4.84 17.88
N VAL A 41 -21.22 -3.72 17.24
CA VAL A 41 -20.55 -2.55 17.84
C VAL A 41 -21.59 -1.54 18.29
N SER A 42 -21.71 -1.33 19.60
CA SER A 42 -22.73 -0.49 20.23
C SER A 42 -22.59 1.02 19.97
N SER A 43 -21.43 1.47 19.47
CA SER A 43 -21.15 2.89 19.15
C SER A 43 -21.28 3.23 17.68
N PHE A 44 -21.84 2.34 16.89
CA PHE A 44 -21.95 2.52 15.45
C PHE A 44 -23.18 3.37 15.08
N GLU A 45 -23.00 4.41 14.29
CA GLU A 45 -24.09 5.26 13.83
C GLU A 45 -24.68 4.73 12.51
N ASN A 46 -26.01 4.81 12.40
CA ASN A 46 -26.68 4.49 11.15
C ASN A 46 -26.31 5.53 10.09
N GLY A 47 -25.95 5.10 8.91
CA GLY A 47 -25.57 6.02 7.85
C GLY A 47 -25.04 5.35 6.59
N TYR A 48 -24.62 6.21 5.66
CA TYR A 48 -23.94 5.75 4.46
C TYR A 48 -22.45 5.67 4.69
N TYR A 49 -21.86 4.58 4.20
CA TYR A 49 -20.46 4.27 4.35
C TYR A 49 -19.86 3.79 3.04
N ASN A 50 -18.57 4.05 2.88
CA ASN A 50 -17.73 3.33 1.96
C ASN A 50 -17.00 2.25 2.75
N TYR A 51 -16.85 1.05 2.21
CA TYR A 51 -16.14 -0.01 2.91
C TYR A 51 -15.19 -0.78 2.01
N VAL A 52 -14.15 -1.33 2.65
CA VAL A 52 -13.32 -2.39 2.09
C VAL A 52 -13.43 -3.62 3.00
N GLU A 53 -13.71 -4.76 2.41
CA GLU A 53 -13.78 -6.06 3.05
C GLU A 53 -12.58 -6.90 2.64
N LEU A 54 -11.85 -7.41 3.64
CA LEU A 54 -10.76 -8.37 3.44
C LEU A 54 -11.28 -9.80 3.71
N PHE A 55 -11.08 -10.69 2.73
CA PHE A 55 -11.46 -12.11 2.84
C PHE A 55 -10.32 -12.93 3.43
N LEU A 56 -10.20 -13.00 4.75
CA LEU A 56 -9.13 -13.75 5.42
C LEU A 56 -9.03 -15.22 5.00
N SER A 57 -10.15 -15.83 4.64
CA SER A 57 -10.18 -17.23 4.15
C SER A 57 -9.46 -17.45 2.81
N LYS A 58 -9.12 -16.37 2.11
CA LYS A 58 -8.42 -16.38 0.83
C LYS A 58 -6.93 -16.06 0.96
N MET A 59 -6.49 -15.67 2.16
CA MET A 59 -5.12 -15.27 2.43
C MET A 59 -4.24 -16.47 2.74
N GLN A 60 -2.97 -16.40 2.32
CA GLN A 60 -1.97 -17.43 2.58
C GLN A 60 -1.43 -17.34 4.02
N GLU A 61 -1.24 -16.13 4.53
CA GLU A 61 -0.75 -15.81 5.87
C GLU A 61 -1.72 -14.86 6.58
N PRO A 62 -2.88 -15.37 7.04
CA PRO A 62 -3.99 -14.53 7.49
C PRO A 62 -3.65 -13.57 8.63
N GLU A 63 -2.71 -13.92 9.51
CA GLU A 63 -2.31 -13.07 10.64
C GLU A 63 -1.48 -11.87 10.18
N GLU A 64 -0.51 -12.09 9.28
CA GLU A 64 0.32 -11.03 8.72
C GLU A 64 -0.51 -10.12 7.79
N ASP A 65 -1.32 -10.72 6.92
CA ASP A 65 -2.19 -9.99 6.01
C ASP A 65 -3.21 -9.14 6.77
N LEU A 66 -3.77 -9.66 7.88
CA LEU A 66 -4.64 -8.91 8.77
C LEU A 66 -3.92 -7.73 9.42
N SER A 67 -2.69 -7.94 9.89
CA SER A 67 -1.88 -6.89 10.50
C SER A 67 -1.57 -5.78 9.50
N ALA A 68 -1.13 -6.15 8.29
CA ALA A 68 -0.85 -5.21 7.21
C ALA A 68 -2.10 -4.40 6.81
N PHE A 69 -3.23 -5.08 6.60
CA PHE A 69 -4.51 -4.44 6.29
C PHE A 69 -4.93 -3.46 7.38
N THR A 70 -4.86 -3.87 8.64
CA THR A 70 -5.26 -3.03 9.78
C THR A 70 -4.41 -1.78 9.89
N ASN A 71 -3.08 -1.92 9.75
CA ASN A 71 -2.16 -0.79 9.82
C ASN A 71 -2.39 0.22 8.68
N LEU A 72 -2.64 -0.26 7.47
CA LEU A 72 -2.96 0.61 6.32
C LEU A 72 -4.31 1.32 6.51
N CYS A 73 -5.33 0.63 7.02
CA CYS A 73 -6.63 1.25 7.32
C CYS A 73 -6.51 2.33 8.41
N LEU A 74 -5.71 2.08 9.46
CA LEU A 74 -5.44 3.08 10.50
C LEU A 74 -4.66 4.28 9.96
N ALA A 75 -3.68 4.06 9.10
CA ALA A 75 -2.96 5.14 8.43
C ALA A 75 -3.90 5.98 7.55
N HIS A 76 -4.73 5.34 6.72
CA HIS A 76 -5.74 6.03 5.92
C HIS A 76 -6.69 6.85 6.78
N ALA A 77 -7.21 6.28 7.87
CA ALA A 77 -8.11 6.99 8.78
C ALA A 77 -7.46 8.22 9.43
N SER A 78 -6.14 8.15 9.72
CA SER A 78 -5.40 9.21 10.41
C SER A 78 -4.99 10.36 9.51
N TYR A 79 -4.68 10.09 8.24
CA TYR A 79 -4.07 11.08 7.34
C TYR A 79 -4.99 11.57 6.22
N MET A 80 -5.95 10.76 5.80
CA MET A 80 -6.74 11.04 4.59
C MET A 80 -8.14 11.59 4.88
N GLU A 81 -8.59 11.63 6.14
CA GLU A 81 -9.93 12.11 6.54
C GLU A 81 -11.08 11.54 5.67
N GLY A 82 -10.92 10.31 5.17
CA GLY A 82 -11.86 9.65 4.27
C GLY A 82 -11.82 10.14 2.81
N LYS A 83 -10.85 10.97 2.44
CA LYS A 83 -10.59 11.34 1.05
C LYS A 83 -9.84 10.23 0.32
N GLU A 84 -9.98 10.21 -1.01
CA GLU A 84 -9.23 9.30 -1.90
C GLU A 84 -9.42 7.81 -1.56
N PHE A 85 -10.66 7.43 -1.23
CA PHE A 85 -10.98 6.04 -0.88
C PHE A 85 -10.69 5.05 -2.02
N ILE A 86 -10.92 5.43 -3.28
CA ILE A 86 -10.63 4.60 -4.44
C ILE A 86 -9.12 4.39 -4.64
N PRO A 87 -8.25 5.43 -4.66
CA PRO A 87 -6.81 5.26 -4.69
C PRO A 87 -6.26 4.41 -3.52
N PHE A 88 -6.84 4.53 -2.34
CA PHE A 88 -6.50 3.68 -1.21
C PHE A 88 -6.81 2.20 -1.50
N PHE A 89 -8.00 1.90 -2.05
CA PHE A 89 -8.36 0.54 -2.45
C PHE A 89 -7.42 -0.02 -3.51
N ASP A 90 -7.07 0.77 -4.53
CA ASP A 90 -6.13 0.36 -5.58
C ASP A 90 -4.75 0.04 -5.00
N SER A 91 -4.31 0.78 -3.98
CA SER A 91 -3.08 0.50 -3.26
C SER A 91 -3.14 -0.82 -2.48
N LEU A 92 -4.27 -1.11 -1.81
CA LEU A 92 -4.51 -2.39 -1.15
C LEU A 92 -4.52 -3.55 -2.15
N VAL A 93 -5.21 -3.38 -3.28
CA VAL A 93 -5.24 -4.39 -4.34
C VAL A 93 -3.84 -4.69 -4.83
N SER A 94 -3.05 -3.66 -5.12
CA SER A 94 -1.67 -3.82 -5.56
C SER A 94 -0.82 -4.57 -4.55
N LEU A 95 -0.93 -4.21 -3.26
CA LEU A 95 -0.17 -4.85 -2.18
C LEU A 95 -0.51 -6.35 -2.05
N PHE A 96 -1.80 -6.71 -2.05
CA PHE A 96 -2.22 -8.09 -1.81
C PHE A 96 -2.20 -8.98 -3.07
N GLN A 97 -2.12 -8.42 -4.27
CA GLN A 97 -2.00 -9.18 -5.52
C GLN A 97 -0.59 -9.68 -5.80
N LEU A 98 0.42 -9.03 -5.26
CA LEU A 98 1.81 -9.42 -5.54
C LEU A 98 2.16 -10.75 -4.83
N PRO A 99 2.90 -11.65 -5.47
CA PRO A 99 3.50 -12.79 -4.78
C PRO A 99 4.33 -12.33 -3.59
N LYS A 100 4.19 -12.95 -2.43
CA LYS A 100 4.84 -12.49 -1.18
C LYS A 100 6.35 -12.36 -1.28
N GLU A 101 7.02 -13.30 -1.95
CA GLU A 101 8.46 -13.23 -2.20
C GLU A 101 8.84 -11.98 -3.00
N GLN A 102 8.04 -11.63 -4.01
CA GLN A 102 8.26 -10.46 -4.84
C GLN A 102 7.97 -9.16 -4.07
N ASN A 103 6.94 -9.16 -3.20
CA ASN A 103 6.65 -8.05 -2.31
C ASN A 103 7.78 -7.76 -1.33
N TYR A 104 8.33 -8.81 -0.72
CA TYR A 104 9.42 -8.67 0.25
C TYR A 104 10.67 -8.10 -0.41
N MET A 105 11.04 -8.61 -1.59
CA MET A 105 12.19 -8.11 -2.34
C MET A 105 11.99 -6.66 -2.81
N ASN A 106 10.80 -6.32 -3.27
CA ASN A 106 10.46 -4.94 -3.66
C ASN A 106 10.51 -4.00 -2.44
N LEU A 107 10.00 -4.44 -1.28
CA LEU A 107 10.05 -3.66 -0.05
C LEU A 107 11.48 -3.38 0.40
N ILE A 108 12.37 -4.36 0.31
CA ILE A 108 13.80 -4.19 0.60
C ILE A 108 14.41 -3.16 -0.36
N GLY A 109 14.13 -3.28 -1.66
CA GLY A 109 14.60 -2.33 -2.68
C GLY A 109 14.17 -0.90 -2.37
N ILE A 110 12.87 -0.67 -2.21
CA ILE A 110 12.29 0.63 -1.89
C ILE A 110 12.85 1.19 -0.56
N THR A 111 13.03 0.34 0.45
CA THR A 111 13.63 0.77 1.73
C THR A 111 15.04 1.29 1.52
N GLY A 112 15.84 0.61 0.70
CA GLY A 112 17.19 1.07 0.38
C GLY A 112 17.21 2.40 -0.38
N GLU A 113 16.31 2.57 -1.33
CA GLU A 113 16.15 3.83 -2.08
C GLU A 113 15.76 4.99 -1.15
N LEU A 114 14.83 4.78 -0.21
CA LEU A 114 14.44 5.78 0.79
C LEU A 114 15.59 6.12 1.75
N LEU A 115 16.35 5.12 2.20
CA LEU A 115 17.54 5.34 3.02
C LEU A 115 18.61 6.12 2.25
N PHE A 116 18.72 5.91 0.94
CA PHE A 116 19.64 6.68 0.10
C PHE A 116 19.20 8.15 -0.04
N VAL A 117 17.90 8.42 -0.20
CA VAL A 117 17.36 9.80 -0.17
C VAL A 117 17.68 10.47 1.16
N GLU A 118 17.42 9.78 2.27
CA GLU A 118 17.75 10.29 3.61
C GLU A 118 19.24 10.58 3.79
N PHE A 119 20.10 9.66 3.33
CA PHE A 119 21.55 9.83 3.37
C PHE A 119 22.02 11.06 2.58
N MET A 120 21.53 11.23 1.34
CA MET A 120 21.88 12.38 0.50
C MET A 120 21.45 13.70 1.15
N TYR A 121 20.29 13.71 1.78
CA TYR A 121 19.82 14.90 2.49
C TYR A 121 20.62 15.20 3.74
N LYS A 122 20.90 14.20 4.58
CA LYS A 122 21.62 14.39 5.85
C LYS A 122 23.09 14.74 5.67
N GLU A 123 23.78 14.04 4.76
CA GLU A 123 25.23 14.18 4.60
C GLU A 123 25.62 15.33 3.66
N TYR A 124 24.79 15.61 2.65
CA TYR A 124 25.12 16.56 1.60
C TYR A 124 24.15 17.74 1.50
N GLY A 125 23.01 17.71 2.21
CA GLY A 125 21.96 18.73 2.10
C GLY A 125 21.24 18.72 0.74
N ILE A 126 21.31 17.60 0.02
CA ILE A 126 20.75 17.49 -1.34
C ILE A 126 19.47 16.66 -1.28
N ASP A 127 18.34 17.25 -1.67
CA ASP A 127 17.08 16.54 -1.87
C ASP A 127 17.05 15.94 -3.29
N ILE A 128 17.19 14.61 -3.36
CA ILE A 128 17.12 13.87 -4.62
C ILE A 128 15.73 13.22 -4.86
N SER A 129 14.80 13.38 -3.93
CA SER A 129 13.47 12.76 -4.04
C SER A 129 12.69 13.16 -5.30
N PRO A 130 12.81 14.40 -5.87
CA PRO A 130 12.16 14.76 -7.11
C PRO A 130 12.65 14.00 -8.35
N PHE A 131 13.81 13.36 -8.25
CA PHE A 131 14.44 12.60 -9.34
C PHE A 131 14.27 11.09 -9.21
N TRP A 132 13.47 10.64 -8.24
CA TRP A 132 13.16 9.24 -8.02
C TRP A 132 12.22 8.72 -9.09
N HIS A 133 12.59 7.61 -9.71
CA HIS A 133 11.79 6.93 -10.73
C HIS A 133 11.11 5.71 -10.14
N SER A 134 9.79 5.70 -10.13
CA SER A 134 8.99 4.54 -9.70
C SER A 134 9.06 3.39 -10.71
N GLU A 135 8.79 2.18 -10.26
CA GLU A 135 8.62 1.00 -11.12
C GLU A 135 7.66 1.30 -12.29
N GLY A 136 8.07 0.92 -13.51
CA GLY A 136 7.28 1.18 -14.73
C GLY A 136 7.66 2.44 -15.49
N SER A 137 8.59 3.25 -14.97
CA SER A 137 9.20 4.35 -15.74
C SER A 137 10.09 3.78 -16.85
N ALA A 138 10.29 4.54 -17.91
CA ALA A 138 11.21 4.16 -19.00
C ALA A 138 12.68 4.13 -18.56
N SER A 139 12.99 4.69 -17.39
CA SER A 139 14.33 4.67 -16.80
C SER A 139 14.62 3.30 -16.16
N LYS A 140 15.84 2.83 -16.38
CA LYS A 140 16.38 1.63 -15.72
C LYS A 140 17.15 1.94 -14.43
N LEU A 141 17.21 3.21 -14.07
CA LEU A 141 17.96 3.73 -12.92
C LEU A 141 16.97 4.29 -11.90
N ASP A 142 17.25 4.14 -10.64
CA ASP A 142 16.37 4.55 -9.55
C ASP A 142 16.29 6.08 -9.42
N PHE A 143 17.39 6.78 -9.70
CA PHE A 143 17.44 8.25 -9.69
C PHE A 143 18.14 8.77 -10.93
N VAL A 144 17.51 9.71 -11.63
CA VAL A 144 18.07 10.40 -12.80
C VAL A 144 18.17 11.89 -12.50
N CYS A 145 19.32 12.32 -11.99
CA CYS A 145 19.59 13.69 -11.61
C CYS A 145 20.33 14.44 -12.75
N PRO A 146 20.32 15.78 -12.77
CA PRO A 146 20.97 16.59 -13.83
C PRO A 146 22.47 16.33 -14.01
N HIS A 147 23.18 15.91 -12.95
CA HIS A 147 24.63 15.76 -12.93
C HIS A 147 25.12 14.36 -12.61
N ALA A 148 24.25 13.47 -12.15
CA ALA A 148 24.59 12.09 -11.82
C ALA A 148 23.34 11.22 -11.82
N ASN A 149 23.53 9.94 -12.15
CA ASN A 149 22.48 8.94 -12.06
C ASN A 149 22.86 7.91 -11.01
N PHE A 150 21.87 7.38 -10.30
CA PHE A 150 22.12 6.40 -9.25
C PHE A 150 21.23 5.17 -9.45
N GLU A 151 21.82 4.04 -9.18
CA GLU A 151 21.18 2.73 -9.03
C GLU A 151 21.48 2.24 -7.62
N VAL A 152 20.47 2.08 -6.79
CA VAL A 152 20.60 1.64 -5.40
C VAL A 152 20.44 0.13 -5.33
N LYS A 153 21.41 -0.54 -4.73
CA LYS A 153 21.35 -1.99 -4.50
C LYS A 153 21.28 -2.26 -3.01
N THR A 154 20.19 -2.84 -2.57
CA THR A 154 19.94 -3.16 -1.18
C THR A 154 20.08 -4.63 -0.93
N THR A 155 20.74 -5.00 0.17
CA THR A 155 20.88 -6.38 0.63
C THR A 155 20.61 -6.47 2.12
N ILE A 156 19.98 -7.56 2.54
CA ILE A 156 19.82 -7.94 3.97
C ILE A 156 20.91 -8.93 4.40
N ASN A 157 21.79 -9.35 3.49
CA ASN A 157 22.87 -10.26 3.78
C ASN A 157 24.10 -9.50 4.27
N ASP A 158 24.91 -10.12 5.14
CA ASP A 158 26.17 -9.56 5.64
C ASP A 158 27.23 -9.41 4.55
N SER A 159 27.06 -10.03 3.38
CA SER A 159 27.97 -9.91 2.25
C SER A 159 27.52 -8.84 1.26
N LEU A 160 28.39 -7.87 0.99
CA LEU A 160 28.20 -6.82 -0.01
C LEU A 160 28.52 -7.36 -1.44
N SER A 161 27.84 -8.44 -1.86
CA SER A 161 27.98 -8.92 -3.24
C SER A 161 26.71 -8.61 -4.03
N PHE A 162 26.87 -8.00 -5.20
CA PHE A 162 25.77 -7.70 -6.11
C PHE A 162 26.18 -7.95 -7.56
N THR A 163 25.20 -8.27 -8.40
CA THR A 163 25.43 -8.49 -9.83
C THR A 163 24.95 -7.28 -10.62
N ILE A 164 25.85 -6.68 -11.42
CA ILE A 164 25.49 -5.65 -12.39
C ILE A 164 25.17 -6.35 -13.72
N LYS A 165 23.96 -6.13 -14.22
CA LYS A 165 23.58 -6.61 -15.55
C LYS A 165 24.16 -5.67 -16.61
N HIS A 166 24.64 -6.22 -17.74
CA HIS A 166 25.25 -5.44 -18.83
C HIS A 166 24.36 -4.32 -19.38
N ASN A 167 23.04 -4.43 -19.25
CA ASN A 167 22.09 -3.42 -19.67
C ASN A 167 21.87 -2.30 -18.64
N GLN A 168 22.59 -2.27 -17.53
CA GLN A 168 22.61 -1.23 -16.51
C GLN A 168 23.88 -0.35 -16.60
N LEU A 169 24.78 -0.67 -17.53
CA LEU A 169 25.93 0.13 -17.92
C LEU A 169 25.61 0.92 -19.18
#